data_18d32fdf5e37516362b4e2db5e067f8e
#
_entry.id   18d32fdf5e37516362b4e2db5e067f8e
#
_cell.length_a   1.000
_cell.length_b   1.000
_cell.length_c   1.000
_cell.angle_alpha   90.00
_cell.angle_beta   90.00
_cell.angle_gamma   90.00
#
_symmetry.space_group_name_H-M   'P 1'
#
loop_
_entity.id
_entity.type
_entity.pdbx_description
1 polymer ?
#
loop_
_entity_poly.entity_id
_entity_poly.type
_entity_poly.pdbx_seq_one_letter_code
_entity_poly.pdbx_strand_id
1 'polypeptide(L)'
;VPRNKYPGMIFKSFLPPVLLIFMIKGSILFGVAAPSEAGAVGAFGTILLAAGNRRLTMGLLTEVCHTSARTIAMIFFIIISATCFAYVYRSLGGDDIVEHLILEAGLTSWQLLILLMVITFFLGFFLDWIEITLIVLPVFAPLVASLDFGDHIASKDIVFWFLTLMAINLQTSFLTPPFGFALFYLKGIAPKEVKIQEIYKGIIPFVLLQLCGLILVMWKPNVSLWLMKAAYDY
;
A
#
# COMPACT_ATOMS: atom_id res chain seq x y z
N VAL A 1 -21.24 17.70 -25.66
CA VAL A 1 -20.10 18.62 -25.66
C VAL A 1 -19.39 18.46 -26.99
N PRO A 2 -19.13 19.55 -27.77
CA PRO A 2 -18.48 19.43 -29.07
C PRO A 2 -17.06 18.88 -28.88
N ARG A 3 -16.68 17.96 -29.78
CA ARG A 3 -15.44 17.16 -29.75
C ARG A 3 -14.16 18.02 -29.64
N ASN A 4 -14.22 19.28 -30.06
CA ASN A 4 -13.12 20.23 -30.02
C ASN A 4 -12.80 20.81 -28.63
N LYS A 5 -13.69 20.62 -27.63
CA LYS A 5 -13.49 21.10 -26.25
C LYS A 5 -12.95 20.02 -25.29
N TYR A 6 -12.88 18.74 -25.73
CA TYR A 6 -12.38 17.64 -24.90
C TYR A 6 -10.91 17.81 -24.46
N PRO A 7 -9.94 18.19 -25.33
CA PRO A 7 -8.55 18.28 -24.90
C PRO A 7 -8.36 19.34 -23.78
N GLY A 8 -9.00 20.49 -23.91
CA GLY A 8 -8.90 21.54 -22.90
C GLY A 8 -9.59 21.19 -21.57
N MET A 9 -10.71 20.47 -21.63
CA MET A 9 -11.41 19.99 -20.41
C MET A 9 -10.60 18.91 -19.71
N ILE A 10 -10.06 17.94 -20.47
CA ILE A 10 -9.20 16.88 -19.93
C ILE A 10 -7.97 17.49 -19.27
N PHE A 11 -7.29 18.40 -19.95
CA PHE A 11 -6.10 19.07 -19.43
C PHE A 11 -6.42 19.86 -18.16
N LYS A 12 -7.50 20.65 -18.16
CA LYS A 12 -7.91 21.47 -17.01
C LYS A 12 -8.37 20.66 -15.81
N SER A 13 -8.92 19.45 -16.01
CA SER A 13 -9.39 18.57 -14.94
C SER A 13 -8.30 17.61 -14.45
N PHE A 14 -7.41 17.18 -15.33
CA PHE A 14 -6.40 16.17 -15.04
C PHE A 14 -5.09 16.78 -14.53
N LEU A 15 -4.67 17.90 -15.08
CA LEU A 15 -3.38 18.53 -14.74
C LEU A 15 -3.24 18.88 -13.24
N PRO A 16 -4.22 19.51 -12.57
CA PRO A 16 -4.06 19.91 -11.17
C PRO A 16 -3.87 18.72 -10.22
N PRO A 17 -4.66 17.62 -10.27
CA PRO A 17 -4.42 16.45 -9.46
C PRO A 17 -3.06 15.78 -9.73
N VAL A 18 -2.66 15.69 -10.99
CA VAL A 18 -1.35 15.12 -11.37
C VAL A 18 -0.21 15.98 -10.83
N LEU A 19 -0.30 17.29 -10.96
CA LEU A 19 0.71 18.20 -10.44
C LEU A 19 0.83 18.11 -8.92
N LEU A 20 -0.29 17.97 -8.19
CA LEU A 20 -0.29 17.73 -6.76
C LEU A 20 0.43 16.42 -6.39
N ILE A 21 0.16 15.34 -7.11
CA ILE A 21 0.83 14.06 -6.89
C ILE A 21 2.34 14.21 -7.09
N PHE A 22 2.76 14.88 -8.16
CA PHE A 22 4.18 15.14 -8.42
C PHE A 22 4.81 16.04 -7.35
N MET A 23 4.12 17.06 -6.88
CA MET A 23 4.62 17.91 -5.80
C MET A 23 4.80 17.13 -4.50
N ILE A 24 3.82 16.31 -4.11
CA ILE A 24 3.88 15.49 -2.88
C ILE A 24 5.02 14.46 -2.99
N LYS A 25 5.02 13.66 -4.06
CA LYS A 25 6.04 12.62 -4.26
C LYS A 25 7.44 13.22 -4.47
N GLY A 26 7.52 14.28 -5.24
CA GLY A 26 8.78 14.98 -5.49
C GLY A 26 9.36 15.59 -4.21
N SER A 27 8.56 16.21 -3.36
CA SER A 27 9.06 16.79 -2.10
C SER A 27 9.68 15.74 -1.18
N ILE A 28 9.14 14.51 -1.16
CA ILE A 28 9.71 13.40 -0.40
C ILE A 28 10.99 12.89 -1.06
N LEU A 29 10.98 12.66 -2.37
CA LEU A 29 12.14 12.11 -3.09
C LEU A 29 13.36 13.04 -3.07
N PHE A 30 13.13 14.35 -3.12
CA PHE A 30 14.20 15.35 -3.03
C PHE A 30 14.60 15.68 -1.59
N GLY A 31 14.01 15.02 -0.59
CA GLY A 31 14.33 15.25 0.83
C GLY A 31 13.90 16.63 1.34
N VAL A 32 13.01 17.34 0.61
CA VAL A 32 12.54 18.68 0.99
C VAL A 32 11.52 18.63 2.11
N ALA A 33 10.72 17.54 2.16
CA ALA A 33 9.67 17.35 3.15
C ALA A 33 9.62 15.89 3.64
N ALA A 34 9.41 15.72 4.93
CA ALA A 34 9.06 14.41 5.49
C ALA A 34 7.68 13.94 4.95
N PRO A 35 7.37 12.63 4.95
CA PRO A 35 6.07 12.13 4.47
C PRO A 35 4.86 12.81 5.13
N SER A 36 4.94 13.14 6.43
CA SER A 36 3.90 13.86 7.16
C SER A 36 3.73 15.32 6.67
N GLU A 37 4.85 16.00 6.39
CA GLU A 37 4.86 17.37 5.87
C GLU A 37 4.37 17.41 4.41
N ALA A 38 4.74 16.42 3.61
CA ALA A 38 4.26 16.26 2.25
C ALA A 38 2.73 16.05 2.20
N GLY A 39 2.15 15.38 3.21
CA GLY A 39 0.71 15.30 3.42
C GLY A 39 0.07 16.68 3.62
N ALA A 40 0.70 17.55 4.41
CA ALA A 40 0.23 18.92 4.63
C ALA A 40 0.30 19.76 3.33
N VAL A 41 1.35 19.61 2.52
CA VAL A 41 1.46 20.22 1.19
C VAL A 41 0.30 19.77 0.29
N GLY A 42 -0.05 18.50 0.30
CA GLY A 42 -1.18 17.95 -0.44
C GLY A 42 -2.51 18.51 0.03
N ALA A 43 -2.74 18.59 1.34
CA ALA A 43 -3.94 19.16 1.92
C ALA A 43 -4.09 20.65 1.56
N PHE A 44 -3.02 21.42 1.68
CA PHE A 44 -3.01 22.83 1.28
C PHE A 44 -3.29 23.01 -0.21
N GLY A 45 -2.65 22.20 -1.06
CA GLY A 45 -2.88 22.23 -2.50
C GLY A 45 -4.31 21.90 -2.89
N THR A 46 -4.96 20.92 -2.23
CA THR A 46 -6.38 20.61 -2.48
C THR A 46 -7.32 21.73 -2.03
N ILE A 47 -7.01 22.43 -0.93
CA ILE A 47 -7.74 23.61 -0.48
C ILE A 47 -7.64 24.72 -1.53
N LEU A 48 -6.44 25.00 -2.05
CA LEU A 48 -6.24 25.98 -3.11
C LEU A 48 -7.01 25.64 -4.39
N LEU A 49 -7.04 24.37 -4.77
CA LEU A 49 -7.82 23.91 -5.93
C LEU A 49 -9.32 24.06 -5.71
N ALA A 50 -9.82 23.77 -4.51
CA ALA A 50 -11.23 23.97 -4.16
C ALA A 50 -11.60 25.45 -4.17
N ALA A 51 -10.73 26.33 -3.64
CA ALA A 51 -10.91 27.77 -3.66
C ALA A 51 -10.90 28.32 -5.11
N GLY A 52 -9.94 27.90 -5.93
CA GLY A 52 -9.86 28.29 -7.34
C GLY A 52 -11.09 27.87 -8.16
N ASN A 53 -11.69 26.71 -7.83
CA ASN A 53 -12.92 26.23 -8.43
C ASN A 53 -14.20 26.83 -7.77
N ARG A 54 -14.06 27.78 -6.85
CA ARG A 54 -15.16 28.40 -6.10
C ARG A 54 -16.06 27.43 -5.36
N ARG A 55 -15.51 26.28 -4.93
CA ARG A 55 -16.23 25.24 -4.18
C ARG A 55 -15.85 25.17 -2.70
N LEU A 56 -14.93 26.03 -2.25
CA LEU A 56 -14.52 26.08 -0.85
C LEU A 56 -15.60 26.77 -0.03
N THR A 57 -16.25 26.03 0.87
CA THR A 57 -17.24 26.53 1.82
C THR A 57 -16.88 26.08 3.23
N MET A 58 -17.33 26.81 4.26
CA MET A 58 -17.13 26.41 5.65
C MET A 58 -17.79 25.05 5.96
N GLY A 59 -18.94 24.75 5.37
CA GLY A 59 -19.60 23.45 5.49
C GLY A 59 -18.73 22.30 4.97
N LEU A 60 -18.12 22.51 3.78
CA LEU A 60 -17.20 21.52 3.19
C LEU A 60 -15.96 21.31 4.09
N LEU A 61 -15.36 22.39 4.59
CA LEU A 61 -14.20 22.27 5.49
C LEU A 61 -14.55 21.52 6.77
N THR A 62 -15.69 21.81 7.39
CA THR A 62 -16.16 21.13 8.59
C THR A 62 -16.40 19.64 8.31
N GLU A 63 -17.05 19.31 7.20
CA GLU A 63 -17.29 17.90 6.78
C GLU A 63 -15.98 17.15 6.56
N VAL A 64 -15.03 17.75 5.85
CA VAL A 64 -13.69 17.16 5.62
C VAL A 64 -12.96 16.97 6.94
N CYS A 65 -12.96 17.96 7.83
CA CYS A 65 -12.32 17.84 9.15
C CYS A 65 -12.94 16.70 9.98
N HIS A 66 -14.27 16.60 10.04
CA HIS A 66 -14.94 15.51 10.77
C HIS A 66 -14.64 14.15 10.18
N THR A 67 -14.68 14.00 8.86
CA THR A 67 -14.37 12.74 8.18
C THR A 67 -12.92 12.34 8.41
N SER A 68 -11.98 13.29 8.27
CA SER A 68 -10.57 13.06 8.54
C SER A 68 -10.32 12.67 10.00
N ALA A 69 -10.96 13.35 10.96
CA ALA A 69 -10.83 13.04 12.38
C ALA A 69 -11.33 11.62 12.69
N ARG A 70 -12.44 11.19 12.11
CA ARG A 70 -12.93 9.80 12.28
C ARG A 70 -11.94 8.77 11.70
N THR A 71 -11.42 9.01 10.50
CA THR A 71 -10.45 8.13 9.86
C THR A 71 -9.16 8.05 10.69
N ILE A 72 -8.65 9.19 11.16
CA ILE A 72 -7.47 9.24 12.03
C ILE A 72 -7.71 8.50 13.33
N ALA A 73 -8.87 8.71 13.99
CA ALA A 73 -9.22 8.01 15.22
C ALA A 73 -9.28 6.49 15.03
N MET A 74 -9.85 6.02 13.91
CA MET A 74 -9.87 4.60 13.54
C MET A 74 -8.44 4.05 13.38
N ILE A 75 -7.57 4.75 12.65
CA ILE A 75 -6.18 4.33 12.44
C ILE A 75 -5.44 4.26 13.79
N PHE A 76 -5.56 5.26 14.65
CA PHE A 76 -4.94 5.24 15.98
C PHE A 76 -5.46 4.09 16.84
N PHE A 77 -6.75 3.80 16.80
CA PHE A 77 -7.32 2.66 17.52
C PHE A 77 -6.72 1.33 17.04
N ILE A 78 -6.57 1.16 15.72
CA ILE A 78 -5.92 -0.02 15.14
C ILE A 78 -4.45 -0.10 15.58
N ILE A 79 -3.70 1.00 15.52
CA ILE A 79 -2.29 1.04 15.96
C ILE A 79 -2.15 0.62 17.42
N ILE A 80 -2.97 1.18 18.29
CA ILE A 80 -2.94 0.85 19.75
C ILE A 80 -3.27 -0.63 19.95
N SER A 81 -4.31 -1.13 19.29
CA SER A 81 -4.71 -2.54 19.39
C SER A 81 -3.63 -3.49 18.87
N ALA A 82 -3.03 -3.16 17.71
CA ALA A 82 -1.93 -3.92 17.12
C ALA A 82 -0.67 -3.89 18.02
N THR A 83 -0.37 -2.75 18.63
CA THR A 83 0.77 -2.63 19.55
C THR A 83 0.54 -3.46 20.82
N CYS A 84 -0.67 -3.42 21.38
CA CYS A 84 -1.02 -4.28 22.50
C CYS A 84 -0.91 -5.76 22.14
N PHE A 85 -1.41 -6.16 20.97
CA PHE A 85 -1.29 -7.53 20.47
C PHE A 85 0.18 -7.95 20.34
N ALA A 86 1.00 -7.14 19.66
CA ALA A 86 2.42 -7.43 19.46
C ALA A 86 3.18 -7.51 20.80
N TYR A 87 2.84 -6.67 21.77
CA TYR A 87 3.42 -6.71 23.10
C TYR A 87 3.09 -8.02 23.82
N VAL A 88 1.82 -8.40 23.85
CA VAL A 88 1.37 -9.67 24.51
C VAL A 88 1.99 -10.87 23.78
N TYR A 89 1.98 -10.87 22.45
CA TYR A 89 2.56 -11.92 21.63
C TYR A 89 4.04 -12.17 21.98
N ARG A 90 4.86 -11.10 22.02
CA ARG A 90 6.27 -11.20 22.40
C ARG A 90 6.47 -11.59 23.85
N SER A 91 5.67 -11.03 24.76
CA SER A 91 5.76 -11.35 26.20
C SER A 91 5.44 -12.82 26.51
N LEU A 92 4.65 -13.47 25.67
CA LEU A 92 4.33 -14.91 25.76
C LEU A 92 5.35 -15.79 25.00
N GLY A 93 6.44 -15.23 24.45
CA GLY A 93 7.41 -16.00 23.70
C GLY A 93 6.91 -16.38 22.28
N GLY A 94 6.00 -15.58 21.72
CA GLY A 94 5.46 -15.88 20.39
C GLY A 94 6.53 -15.91 19.28
N ASP A 95 7.55 -15.07 19.40
CA ASP A 95 8.68 -15.05 18.46
C ASP A 95 9.44 -16.39 18.54
N ASP A 96 9.71 -16.92 19.74
CA ASP A 96 10.42 -18.17 19.95
C ASP A 96 9.61 -19.38 19.42
N ILE A 97 8.26 -19.34 19.60
CA ILE A 97 7.37 -20.39 19.09
C ILE A 97 7.41 -20.42 17.56
N VAL A 98 7.33 -19.26 16.91
CA VAL A 98 7.37 -19.17 15.44
C VAL A 98 8.74 -19.62 14.91
N GLU A 99 9.85 -19.21 15.55
CA GLU A 99 11.19 -19.63 15.19
C GLU A 99 11.34 -21.15 15.32
N HIS A 100 10.87 -21.74 16.42
CA HIS A 100 10.88 -23.19 16.64
C HIS A 100 10.08 -23.95 15.59
N LEU A 101 8.87 -23.49 15.27
CA LEU A 101 8.03 -24.10 14.22
C LEU A 101 8.70 -24.05 12.84
N ILE A 102 9.40 -22.96 12.53
CA ILE A 102 10.13 -22.82 11.25
C ILE A 102 11.33 -23.77 11.20
N LEU A 103 12.09 -23.87 12.30
CA LEU A 103 13.23 -24.78 12.40
C LEU A 103 12.78 -26.24 12.33
N GLU A 104 11.71 -26.62 13.03
CA GLU A 104 11.12 -27.96 12.99
C GLU A 104 10.55 -28.31 11.61
N ALA A 105 9.95 -27.34 10.92
CA ALA A 105 9.44 -27.53 9.57
C ALA A 105 10.56 -27.63 8.53
N GLY A 106 11.81 -27.31 8.88
CA GLY A 106 12.96 -27.36 7.96
C GLY A 106 12.81 -26.41 6.78
N LEU A 107 12.08 -25.29 6.94
CA LEU A 107 11.82 -24.35 5.86
C LEU A 107 13.07 -23.56 5.52
N THR A 108 13.38 -23.50 4.23
CA THR A 108 14.42 -22.60 3.73
C THR A 108 13.90 -21.15 3.76
N SER A 109 14.84 -20.17 3.72
CA SER A 109 14.49 -18.73 3.68
C SER A 109 13.48 -18.40 2.57
N TRP A 110 13.62 -19.00 1.40
CA TRP A 110 12.71 -18.84 0.27
C TRP A 110 11.31 -19.43 0.54
N GLN A 111 11.26 -20.61 1.13
CA GLN A 111 9.97 -21.25 1.45
C GLN A 111 9.21 -20.44 2.48
N LEU A 112 9.91 -19.92 3.49
CA LEU A 112 9.31 -19.05 4.49
C LEU A 112 8.79 -17.75 3.88
N LEU A 113 9.58 -17.09 3.03
CA LEU A 113 9.16 -15.88 2.35
C LEU A 113 7.89 -16.13 1.51
N ILE A 114 7.86 -17.20 0.72
CA ILE A 114 6.69 -17.56 -0.09
C ILE A 114 5.49 -17.86 0.79
N LEU A 115 5.67 -18.59 1.89
CA LEU A 115 4.60 -18.89 2.85
C LEU A 115 4.00 -17.60 3.42
N LEU A 116 4.84 -16.64 3.83
CA LEU A 116 4.38 -15.34 4.32
C LEU A 116 3.64 -14.54 3.25
N MET A 117 4.11 -14.56 2.01
CA MET A 117 3.41 -13.92 0.89
C MET A 117 2.03 -14.55 0.66
N VAL A 118 1.93 -15.87 0.69
CA VAL A 118 0.66 -16.59 0.51
C VAL A 118 -0.30 -16.30 1.66
N ILE A 119 0.15 -16.36 2.91
CA ILE A 119 -0.69 -16.03 4.08
C ILE A 119 -1.20 -14.60 3.98
N THR A 120 -0.31 -13.65 3.70
CA THR A 120 -0.66 -12.24 3.60
C THR A 120 -1.62 -11.96 2.43
N PHE A 121 -1.45 -12.66 1.31
CA PHE A 121 -2.36 -12.59 0.18
C PHE A 121 -3.80 -13.00 0.57
N PHE A 122 -3.93 -14.11 1.29
CA PHE A 122 -5.24 -14.57 1.76
C PHE A 122 -5.83 -13.66 2.84
N LEU A 123 -5.02 -13.14 3.75
CA LEU A 123 -5.46 -12.15 4.74
C LEU A 123 -6.03 -10.90 4.08
N GLY A 124 -5.45 -10.46 2.96
CA GLY A 124 -5.90 -9.31 2.20
C GLY A 124 -7.28 -9.45 1.55
N PHE A 125 -7.88 -10.64 1.57
CA PHE A 125 -9.29 -10.81 1.19
C PHE A 125 -10.27 -10.37 2.28
N PHE A 126 -9.84 -10.40 3.54
CA PHE A 126 -10.72 -10.19 4.70
C PHE A 126 -10.41 -8.92 5.48
N LEU A 127 -9.13 -8.53 5.49
CA LEU A 127 -8.63 -7.39 6.27
C LEU A 127 -8.19 -6.27 5.34
N ASP A 128 -8.26 -5.04 5.83
CA ASP A 128 -7.71 -3.88 5.13
C ASP A 128 -6.18 -3.90 5.16
N TRP A 129 -5.55 -3.27 4.16
CA TRP A 129 -4.10 -3.20 4.03
C TRP A 129 -3.42 -2.53 5.23
N ILE A 130 -4.10 -1.55 5.88
CA ILE A 130 -3.59 -0.89 7.08
C ILE A 130 -3.51 -1.89 8.22
N GLU A 131 -4.58 -2.66 8.46
CA GLU A 131 -4.65 -3.67 9.52
C GLU A 131 -3.58 -4.73 9.33
N ILE A 132 -3.45 -5.28 8.11
CA ILE A 132 -2.45 -6.30 7.80
C ILE A 132 -1.04 -5.73 8.03
N THR A 133 -0.76 -4.53 7.53
CA THR A 133 0.56 -3.90 7.68
C THR A 133 0.91 -3.71 9.15
N LEU A 134 -0.03 -3.22 9.96
CA LEU A 134 0.23 -2.94 11.38
C LEU A 134 0.33 -4.19 12.25
N ILE A 135 -0.29 -5.31 11.85
CA ILE A 135 -0.23 -6.58 12.59
C ILE A 135 0.92 -7.45 12.09
N VAL A 136 1.01 -7.64 10.77
CA VAL A 136 1.94 -8.61 10.16
C VAL A 136 3.39 -8.11 10.19
N LEU A 137 3.62 -6.82 9.87
CA LEU A 137 5.00 -6.33 9.79
C LEU A 137 5.75 -6.36 11.12
N PRO A 138 5.20 -5.93 12.26
CA PRO A 138 5.91 -5.99 13.54
C PRO A 138 6.29 -7.42 13.96
N VAL A 139 5.51 -8.41 13.53
CA VAL A 139 5.76 -9.82 13.84
C VAL A 139 6.77 -10.44 12.88
N PHE A 140 6.59 -10.23 11.59
CA PHE A 140 7.37 -10.96 10.57
C PHE A 140 8.58 -10.19 10.02
N ALA A 141 8.62 -8.86 10.10
CA ALA A 141 9.78 -8.12 9.60
C ALA A 141 11.09 -8.44 10.33
N PRO A 142 11.12 -8.58 11.69
CA PRO A 142 12.31 -9.03 12.39
C PRO A 142 12.75 -10.43 11.99
N LEU A 143 11.79 -11.34 11.82
CA LEU A 143 12.04 -12.71 11.38
C LEU A 143 12.66 -12.74 9.98
N VAL A 144 12.07 -11.99 9.03
CA VAL A 144 12.59 -11.92 7.65
C VAL A 144 13.96 -11.24 7.61
N ALA A 145 14.22 -10.27 8.49
CA ALA A 145 15.53 -9.63 8.61
C ALA A 145 16.65 -10.58 9.01
N SER A 146 16.34 -11.67 9.72
CA SER A 146 17.30 -12.70 10.14
C SER A 146 17.55 -13.78 9.09
N LEU A 147 16.77 -13.80 7.98
CA LEU A 147 16.92 -14.79 6.92
C LEU A 147 18.15 -14.51 6.06
N ASP A 148 18.74 -15.58 5.56
CA ASP A 148 19.81 -15.53 4.59
C ASP A 148 19.31 -15.96 3.21
N PHE A 149 19.52 -15.12 2.22
CA PHE A 149 19.20 -15.35 0.81
C PHE A 149 20.47 -15.50 -0.04
N GLY A 150 21.66 -15.65 0.59
CA GLY A 150 22.93 -15.74 -0.09
C GLY A 150 23.25 -14.48 -0.91
N ASP A 151 23.80 -14.68 -2.11
CA ASP A 151 24.19 -13.58 -3.02
C ASP A 151 23.01 -12.88 -3.69
N HIS A 152 21.76 -13.31 -3.41
CA HIS A 152 20.58 -12.76 -4.07
C HIS A 152 20.29 -11.32 -3.62
N ILE A 153 20.50 -11.04 -2.33
CA ILE A 153 20.27 -9.72 -1.74
C ILE A 153 21.16 -9.51 -0.52
N ALA A 154 21.72 -8.30 -0.35
CA ALA A 154 22.49 -7.96 0.82
C ALA A 154 21.60 -7.90 2.08
N SER A 155 22.10 -8.38 3.22
CA SER A 155 21.33 -8.47 4.48
C SER A 155 20.71 -7.14 4.90
N LYS A 156 21.39 -6.01 4.66
CA LYS A 156 20.87 -4.68 4.97
C LYS A 156 19.65 -4.28 4.12
N ASP A 157 19.49 -4.87 2.93
CA ASP A 157 18.44 -4.54 1.97
C ASP A 157 17.20 -5.46 2.10
N ILE A 158 17.30 -6.57 2.85
CA ILE A 158 16.25 -7.61 2.94
C ILE A 158 14.92 -7.01 3.39
N VAL A 159 14.92 -6.18 4.43
CA VAL A 159 13.69 -5.59 4.98
C VAL A 159 13.03 -4.67 3.95
N PHE A 160 13.78 -3.83 3.26
CA PHE A 160 13.23 -2.92 2.24
C PHE A 160 12.64 -3.69 1.06
N TRP A 161 13.32 -4.76 0.63
CA TRP A 161 12.81 -5.64 -0.40
C TRP A 161 11.54 -6.36 0.05
N PHE A 162 11.52 -6.91 1.25
CA PHE A 162 10.34 -7.55 1.84
C PHE A 162 9.14 -6.60 1.92
N LEU A 163 9.37 -5.35 2.38
CA LEU A 163 8.31 -4.33 2.42
C LEU A 163 7.75 -4.03 1.03
N THR A 164 8.61 -3.99 0.01
CA THR A 164 8.16 -3.79 -1.38
C THR A 164 7.34 -4.97 -1.88
N LEU A 165 7.78 -6.22 -1.61
CA LEU A 165 7.03 -7.42 -1.93
C LEU A 165 5.67 -7.44 -1.25
N MET A 166 5.62 -7.09 0.04
CA MET A 166 4.37 -6.97 0.81
C MET A 166 3.43 -5.94 0.20
N ALA A 167 3.92 -4.78 -0.18
CA ALA A 167 3.11 -3.72 -0.79
C ALA A 167 2.47 -4.19 -2.12
N ILE A 168 3.24 -4.84 -3.00
CA ILE A 168 2.73 -5.39 -4.26
C ILE A 168 1.73 -6.52 -4.00
N ASN A 169 2.03 -7.39 -3.04
CA ASN A 169 1.17 -8.52 -2.68
C ASN A 169 -0.18 -8.07 -2.12
N LEU A 170 -0.19 -7.10 -1.20
CA LEU A 170 -1.42 -6.49 -0.67
C LEU A 170 -2.23 -5.81 -1.76
N GLN A 171 -1.58 -5.06 -2.66
CA GLN A 171 -2.25 -4.43 -3.78
C GLN A 171 -2.90 -5.48 -4.69
N THR A 172 -2.25 -6.62 -4.90
CA THR A 172 -2.77 -7.72 -5.72
C THR A 172 -3.97 -8.37 -5.04
N SER A 173 -3.91 -8.66 -3.74
CA SER A 173 -5.02 -9.25 -2.99
C SER A 173 -6.25 -8.33 -2.96
N PHE A 174 -6.02 -7.02 -2.86
CA PHE A 174 -7.07 -5.99 -2.86
C PHE A 174 -7.84 -5.91 -4.19
N LEU A 175 -7.23 -6.34 -5.30
CA LEU A 175 -7.84 -6.44 -6.63
C LEU A 175 -8.42 -7.82 -6.93
N THR A 176 -8.11 -8.83 -6.11
CA THR A 176 -8.49 -10.21 -6.40
C THR A 176 -9.84 -10.57 -5.78
N PRO A 177 -10.80 -11.17 -6.54
CA PRO A 177 -12.00 -11.77 -5.96
C PRO A 177 -11.65 -12.83 -4.90
N PRO A 178 -12.50 -13.08 -3.87
CA PRO A 178 -13.93 -12.73 -3.79
C PRO A 178 -14.23 -11.37 -3.15
N PHE A 179 -13.32 -10.81 -2.33
CA PHE A 179 -13.60 -9.62 -1.53
C PHE A 179 -12.87 -8.36 -1.98
N GLY A 180 -12.15 -8.38 -3.11
CA GLY A 180 -11.39 -7.23 -3.58
C GLY A 180 -12.09 -5.89 -3.36
N PHE A 181 -11.72 -5.16 -2.31
CA PHE A 181 -12.36 -3.90 -1.91
C PHE A 181 -12.42 -2.88 -3.05
N ALA A 182 -11.35 -2.81 -3.86
CA ALA A 182 -11.32 -1.95 -5.04
C ALA A 182 -12.43 -2.26 -6.05
N LEU A 183 -12.85 -3.54 -6.15
CA LEU A 183 -13.88 -3.98 -7.08
C LEU A 183 -15.26 -3.53 -6.63
N PHE A 184 -15.52 -3.48 -5.32
CA PHE A 184 -16.76 -2.92 -4.77
C PHE A 184 -16.86 -1.42 -5.01
N TYR A 185 -15.79 -0.67 -4.82
CA TYR A 185 -15.74 0.75 -5.17
C TYR A 185 -15.99 0.96 -6.66
N LEU A 186 -15.35 0.17 -7.52
CA LEU A 186 -15.55 0.23 -8.96
C LEU A 186 -17.01 -0.08 -9.33
N LYS A 187 -17.61 -1.11 -8.70
CA LYS A 187 -19.02 -1.44 -8.92
C LYS A 187 -19.94 -0.31 -8.46
N GLY A 188 -19.60 0.39 -7.38
CA GLY A 188 -20.39 1.52 -6.87
C GLY A 188 -20.49 2.71 -7.82
N ILE A 189 -19.47 2.93 -8.66
CA ILE A 189 -19.42 4.03 -9.64
C ILE A 189 -19.75 3.58 -11.08
N ALA A 190 -19.72 2.26 -11.33
CA ALA A 190 -20.03 1.70 -12.64
C ALA A 190 -21.53 1.86 -12.99
N PRO A 191 -21.88 2.00 -14.30
CA PRO A 191 -23.27 1.96 -14.74
C PRO A 191 -24.00 0.73 -14.25
N LYS A 192 -25.32 0.85 -14.00
CA LYS A 192 -26.13 -0.23 -13.42
C LYS A 192 -26.16 -1.50 -14.28
N GLU A 193 -25.99 -1.35 -15.58
CA GLU A 193 -25.95 -2.41 -16.58
C GLU A 193 -24.73 -3.32 -16.45
N VAL A 194 -23.60 -2.78 -15.92
CA VAL A 194 -22.35 -3.54 -15.74
C VAL A 194 -22.50 -4.51 -14.57
N LYS A 195 -22.44 -5.80 -14.84
CA LYS A 195 -22.51 -6.84 -13.82
C LYS A 195 -21.15 -6.99 -13.12
N ILE A 196 -21.16 -7.41 -11.85
CA ILE A 196 -19.93 -7.61 -11.08
C ILE A 196 -19.03 -8.68 -11.70
N GLN A 197 -19.60 -9.67 -12.36
CA GLN A 197 -18.87 -10.72 -13.07
C GLN A 197 -18.06 -10.18 -14.26
N GLU A 198 -18.53 -9.09 -14.89
CA GLU A 198 -17.81 -8.43 -15.98
C GLU A 198 -16.60 -7.67 -15.43
N ILE A 199 -16.78 -7.05 -14.26
CA ILE A 199 -15.68 -6.41 -13.53
C ILE A 199 -14.63 -7.45 -13.14
N TYR A 200 -15.02 -8.61 -12.60
CA TYR A 200 -14.13 -9.69 -12.24
C TYR A 200 -13.33 -10.22 -13.44
N LYS A 201 -13.99 -10.39 -14.59
CA LYS A 201 -13.30 -10.78 -15.84
C LYS A 201 -12.32 -9.71 -16.32
N GLY A 202 -12.73 -8.44 -16.21
CA GLY A 202 -11.91 -7.31 -16.63
C GLY A 202 -10.64 -7.12 -15.79
N ILE A 203 -10.65 -7.55 -14.51
CA ILE A 203 -9.50 -7.36 -13.62
C ILE A 203 -8.43 -8.45 -13.77
N ILE A 204 -8.77 -9.62 -14.31
CA ILE A 204 -7.83 -10.75 -14.45
C ILE A 204 -6.50 -10.34 -15.10
N PRO A 205 -6.46 -9.63 -16.24
CA PRO A 205 -5.21 -9.20 -16.85
C PRO A 205 -4.36 -8.32 -15.93
N PHE A 206 -4.99 -7.47 -15.13
CA PHE A 206 -4.28 -6.58 -14.19
C PHE A 206 -3.70 -7.35 -13.01
N VAL A 207 -4.44 -8.32 -12.47
CA VAL A 207 -3.93 -9.22 -11.41
C VAL A 207 -2.74 -10.02 -11.94
N LEU A 208 -2.83 -10.57 -13.16
CA LEU A 208 -1.71 -11.29 -13.76
C LEU A 208 -0.49 -10.39 -13.96
N LEU A 209 -0.69 -9.15 -14.40
CA LEU A 209 0.39 -8.18 -14.55
C LEU A 209 1.05 -7.84 -13.21
N GLN A 210 0.27 -7.69 -12.14
CA GLN A 210 0.80 -7.47 -10.80
C GLN A 210 1.56 -8.68 -10.25
N LEU A 211 1.05 -9.89 -10.48
CA LEU A 211 1.79 -11.12 -10.13
C LEU A 211 3.11 -11.23 -10.91
N CYS A 212 3.12 -10.87 -12.19
CA CYS A 212 4.37 -10.77 -12.95
C CYS A 212 5.33 -9.73 -12.35
N GLY A 213 4.81 -8.59 -11.91
CA GLY A 213 5.59 -7.56 -11.20
C GLY A 213 6.15 -8.09 -9.88
N LEU A 214 5.35 -8.81 -9.09
CA LEU A 214 5.77 -9.43 -7.84
C LEU A 214 6.91 -10.44 -8.08
N ILE A 215 6.74 -11.33 -9.06
CA ILE A 215 7.77 -12.31 -9.45
C ILE A 215 9.04 -11.61 -9.93
N LEU A 216 8.90 -10.54 -10.71
CA LEU A 216 10.05 -9.77 -11.20
C LEU A 216 10.85 -9.14 -10.06
N VAL A 217 10.19 -8.51 -9.09
CA VAL A 217 10.85 -7.91 -7.91
C VAL A 217 11.45 -9.00 -7.01
N MET A 218 10.79 -10.15 -6.91
CA MET A 218 11.30 -11.30 -6.18
C MET A 218 12.59 -11.84 -6.81
N TRP A 219 12.62 -11.93 -8.14
CA TRP A 219 13.79 -12.41 -8.90
C TRP A 219 14.90 -11.37 -9.05
N LYS A 220 14.55 -10.08 -9.15
CA LYS A 220 15.49 -8.97 -9.35
C LYS A 220 15.26 -7.88 -8.30
N PRO A 221 15.76 -8.04 -7.06
CA PRO A 221 15.57 -7.06 -5.97
C PRO A 221 15.96 -5.64 -6.36
N ASN A 222 17.01 -5.50 -7.18
CA ASN A 222 17.51 -4.21 -7.63
C ASN A 222 16.47 -3.37 -8.40
N VAL A 223 15.42 -3.97 -8.99
CA VAL A 223 14.34 -3.24 -9.66
C VAL A 223 13.61 -2.32 -8.68
N SER A 224 13.43 -2.76 -7.44
CA SER A 224 12.78 -1.97 -6.38
C SER A 224 13.76 -1.12 -5.58
N LEU A 225 15.01 -1.55 -5.46
CA LEU A 225 16.01 -0.93 -4.59
C LEU A 225 16.82 0.18 -5.28
N TRP A 226 16.91 0.17 -6.63
CA TRP A 226 17.77 1.12 -7.35
C TRP A 226 17.41 2.59 -7.09
N LEU A 227 16.11 2.90 -7.05
CA LEU A 227 15.64 4.26 -6.82
C LEU A 227 15.95 4.73 -5.40
N MET A 228 15.78 3.84 -4.41
CA MET A 228 16.12 4.12 -3.03
C MET A 228 17.63 4.38 -2.89
N LYS A 229 18.45 3.53 -3.51
CA LYS A 229 19.92 3.68 -3.49
C LYS A 229 20.36 4.96 -4.21
N ALA A 230 19.74 5.30 -5.32
CA ALA A 230 20.06 6.52 -6.07
C ALA A 230 19.60 7.81 -5.37
N ALA A 231 18.48 7.76 -4.64
CA ALA A 231 17.90 8.94 -3.99
C ALA A 231 18.53 9.26 -2.62
N TYR A 232 18.99 8.24 -1.90
CA TYR A 232 19.44 8.38 -0.50
C TYR A 232 20.91 8.00 -0.28
N ASP A 233 21.67 7.77 -1.36
CA ASP A 233 23.12 7.43 -1.32
C ASP A 233 23.43 6.26 -0.36
N TYR A 234 22.57 5.23 -0.33
CA TYR A 234 22.50 4.15 0.66
C TYR A 234 23.25 2.90 0.21
#